data_0845dc76c3edee8020ce0106900013c5
#
_entry.id   0845dc76c3edee8020ce0106900013c5
#
_cell.length_a   1.000
_cell.length_b   1.000
_cell.length_c   1.000
_cell.angle_alpha   90.00
_cell.angle_beta   90.00
_cell.angle_gamma   90.00
#
_symmetry.space_group_name_H-M   'P 1'
#
loop_
_entity.id
_entity.type
_entity.pdbx_description
1 polymer ?
#
loop_
_entity_poly.entity_id
_entity_poly.type
_entity_poly.pdbx_seq_one_letter_code
_entity_poly.pdbx_strand_id
1 'polypeptide(L)'
;MSELNIFLGPPGAGKGTQALKIASEFDLAHISTGDMLREHVSSGTELGKIAKSLLDEGNLVPDKLVIEMLLERLNNEDCKNGAILDGFPRTLPQAKSLESLDKEFPVAKVFVFEVNEDELIKRILLRGEMTGRSDDTEDSIKVRFEVYKKDTQPLVDFYNEKNLVNVIDAVGEVEDIYNSISRHFE
;
A
#
# COMPACT_ATOMS: atom_id res chain seq x y z
N MET A 1 -4.24 -5.58 -21.19
CA MET A 1 -3.36 -5.95 -20.06
C MET A 1 -3.81 -5.09 -18.89
N SER A 2 -3.96 -5.69 -17.72
CA SER A 2 -4.43 -4.99 -16.53
C SER A 2 -3.23 -4.32 -15.85
N GLU A 3 -3.09 -3.01 -16.03
CA GLU A 3 -1.95 -2.24 -15.49
C GLU A 3 -2.05 -2.10 -13.97
N LEU A 4 -0.91 -2.22 -13.31
CA LEU A 4 -0.79 -1.98 -11.87
C LEU A 4 -0.20 -0.59 -11.60
N ASN A 5 -0.84 0.15 -10.72
CA ASN A 5 -0.36 1.41 -10.20
C ASN A 5 -0.04 1.23 -8.70
N ILE A 6 1.19 1.52 -8.32
CA ILE A 6 1.67 1.27 -6.96
C ILE A 6 1.67 2.58 -6.16
N PHE A 7 1.10 2.54 -4.96
CA PHE A 7 1.18 3.65 -4.00
C PHE A 7 2.18 3.29 -2.90
N LEU A 8 3.36 3.92 -2.94
CA LEU A 8 4.41 3.81 -1.93
C LEU A 8 4.40 5.02 -1.01
N GLY A 9 4.74 4.81 0.23
CA GLY A 9 4.88 5.87 1.21
C GLY A 9 4.77 5.35 2.63
N PRO A 10 5.20 6.15 3.61
CA PRO A 10 5.19 5.74 5.01
C PRO A 10 3.78 5.50 5.54
N PRO A 11 3.65 4.79 6.67
CA PRO A 11 2.37 4.68 7.37
C PRO A 11 1.79 6.08 7.66
N GLY A 12 0.49 6.26 7.47
CA GLY A 12 -0.19 7.54 7.69
C GLY A 12 -0.11 8.56 6.56
N ALA A 13 0.54 8.24 5.44
CA ALA A 13 0.71 9.16 4.31
C ALA A 13 -0.59 9.45 3.51
N GLY A 14 -1.70 8.75 3.80
CA GLY A 14 -2.97 8.96 3.11
C GLY A 14 -3.16 8.14 1.83
N LYS A 15 -2.30 7.14 1.59
CA LYS A 15 -2.37 6.25 0.41
C LYS A 15 -3.75 5.65 0.19
N GLY A 16 -4.34 5.06 1.23
CA GLY A 16 -5.65 4.42 1.13
C GLY A 16 -6.78 5.38 0.76
N THR A 17 -6.76 6.59 1.30
CA THR A 17 -7.74 7.64 0.97
C THR A 17 -7.66 8.01 -0.50
N GLN A 18 -6.46 8.24 -1.00
CA GLN A 18 -6.23 8.59 -2.40
C GLN A 18 -6.52 7.41 -3.33
N ALA A 19 -6.09 6.20 -2.95
CA ALA A 19 -6.32 5.00 -3.73
C ALA A 19 -7.81 4.72 -3.96
N LEU A 20 -8.64 4.88 -2.93
CA LEU A 20 -10.10 4.71 -3.03
C LEU A 20 -10.72 5.72 -4.01
N LYS A 21 -10.31 7.01 -3.94
CA LYS A 21 -10.83 8.05 -4.83
C LYS A 21 -10.43 7.79 -6.29
N ILE A 22 -9.15 7.52 -6.53
CA ILE A 22 -8.62 7.26 -7.89
C ILE A 22 -9.24 5.97 -8.45
N ALA A 23 -9.28 4.90 -7.67
CA ALA A 23 -9.87 3.63 -8.11
C ALA A 23 -11.33 3.78 -8.54
N SER A 24 -12.12 4.52 -7.75
CA SER A 24 -13.53 4.79 -8.05
C SER A 24 -13.74 5.60 -9.33
N GLU A 25 -12.89 6.60 -9.59
CA GLU A 25 -13.05 7.49 -10.73
C GLU A 25 -12.57 6.86 -12.04
N PHE A 26 -11.48 6.10 -11.98
CA PHE A 26 -10.86 5.49 -13.16
C PHE A 26 -11.22 4.01 -13.36
N ASP A 27 -12.24 3.52 -12.66
CA ASP A 27 -12.74 2.13 -12.75
C ASP A 27 -11.63 1.08 -12.57
N LEU A 28 -10.78 1.30 -11.54
CA LEU A 28 -9.69 0.41 -11.16
C LEU A 28 -10.03 -0.34 -9.87
N ALA A 29 -9.47 -1.54 -9.69
CA ALA A 29 -9.55 -2.22 -8.40
C ALA A 29 -8.64 -1.54 -7.37
N HIS A 30 -9.15 -1.28 -6.16
CA HIS A 30 -8.32 -0.92 -5.01
C HIS A 30 -7.93 -2.19 -4.25
N ILE A 31 -6.63 -2.46 -4.16
CA ILE A 31 -6.09 -3.61 -3.45
C ILE A 31 -5.20 -3.12 -2.30
N SER A 32 -5.73 -3.16 -1.08
CA SER A 32 -4.99 -2.87 0.15
C SER A 32 -4.62 -4.17 0.83
N THR A 33 -3.34 -4.54 0.78
CA THR A 33 -2.86 -5.77 1.44
C THR A 33 -3.03 -5.71 2.95
N GLY A 34 -2.90 -4.53 3.55
CA GLY A 34 -3.17 -4.33 4.97
C GLY A 34 -4.62 -4.62 5.35
N ASP A 35 -5.58 -4.14 4.56
CA ASP A 35 -7.00 -4.39 4.80
C ASP A 35 -7.37 -5.86 4.56
N MET A 36 -6.81 -6.48 3.52
CA MET A 36 -7.00 -7.92 3.28
C MET A 36 -6.48 -8.76 4.45
N LEU A 37 -5.30 -8.46 4.99
CA LEU A 37 -4.76 -9.16 6.16
C LEU A 37 -5.64 -8.95 7.41
N ARG A 38 -6.14 -7.74 7.63
CA ARG A 38 -7.09 -7.47 8.75
C ARG A 38 -8.40 -8.23 8.59
N GLU A 39 -8.89 -8.37 7.36
CA GLU A 39 -10.07 -9.20 7.08
C GLU A 39 -9.81 -10.67 7.40
N HIS A 40 -8.66 -11.22 7.02
CA HIS A 40 -8.24 -12.57 7.40
C HIS A 40 -8.17 -12.74 8.93
N VAL A 41 -7.65 -11.74 9.65
CA VAL A 41 -7.62 -11.75 11.12
C VAL A 41 -9.02 -11.78 11.71
N SER A 42 -9.92 -10.92 11.24
CA SER A 42 -11.31 -10.84 11.74
C SER A 42 -12.11 -12.11 11.43
N SER A 43 -11.83 -12.74 10.30
CA SER A 43 -12.47 -13.99 9.87
C SER A 43 -11.83 -15.24 10.49
N GLY A 44 -10.73 -15.10 11.25
CA GLY A 44 -10.07 -16.21 11.95
C GLY A 44 -9.44 -17.26 11.03
N THR A 45 -9.09 -16.91 9.81
CA THR A 45 -8.43 -17.83 8.86
C THR A 45 -7.03 -18.23 9.34
N GLU A 46 -6.44 -19.26 8.75
CA GLU A 46 -5.06 -19.67 9.09
C GLU A 46 -4.06 -18.53 8.81
N LEU A 47 -4.20 -17.82 7.69
CA LEU A 47 -3.42 -16.64 7.40
C LEU A 47 -3.65 -15.54 8.45
N GLY A 48 -4.90 -15.31 8.86
CA GLY A 48 -5.25 -14.35 9.89
C GLY A 48 -4.62 -14.64 11.25
N LYS A 49 -4.54 -15.91 11.64
CA LYS A 49 -3.86 -16.34 12.89
C LYS A 49 -2.36 -16.02 12.85
N ILE A 50 -1.71 -16.25 11.72
CA ILE A 50 -0.28 -15.91 11.52
C ILE A 50 -0.09 -14.39 11.51
N ALA A 51 -0.96 -13.66 10.80
CA ALA A 51 -0.83 -12.23 10.58
C ALA A 51 -1.09 -11.40 11.85
N LYS A 52 -1.95 -11.88 12.75
CA LYS A 52 -2.46 -11.09 13.88
C LYS A 52 -1.35 -10.48 14.74
N SER A 53 -0.46 -11.29 15.29
CA SER A 53 0.61 -10.80 16.17
C SER A 53 1.57 -9.88 15.44
N LEU A 54 1.92 -10.21 14.18
CA LEU A 54 2.81 -9.41 13.36
C LEU A 54 2.22 -8.01 13.08
N LEU A 55 0.94 -7.95 12.72
CA LEU A 55 0.25 -6.67 12.49
C LEU A 55 0.15 -5.84 13.77
N ASP A 56 -0.23 -6.44 14.88
CA ASP A 56 -0.36 -5.77 16.18
C ASP A 56 0.98 -5.15 16.64
N GLU A 57 2.11 -5.82 16.32
CA GLU A 57 3.46 -5.35 16.59
C GLU A 57 4.01 -4.36 15.55
N GLY A 58 3.33 -4.16 14.43
CA GLY A 58 3.76 -3.32 13.31
C GLY A 58 4.76 -3.99 12.35
N ASN A 59 4.93 -5.31 12.45
CA ASN A 59 5.80 -6.10 11.61
C ASN A 59 5.14 -6.53 10.29
N LEU A 60 5.96 -6.95 9.32
CA LEU A 60 5.47 -7.50 8.05
C LEU A 60 5.12 -8.98 8.18
N VAL A 61 4.05 -9.37 7.51
CA VAL A 61 3.72 -10.79 7.27
C VAL A 61 4.71 -11.36 6.25
N PRO A 62 5.12 -12.64 6.33
CA PRO A 62 6.07 -13.23 5.41
C PRO A 62 5.71 -13.01 3.94
N ASP A 63 6.70 -12.64 3.12
CA ASP A 63 6.52 -12.24 1.72
C ASP A 63 5.71 -13.26 0.92
N LYS A 64 6.02 -14.55 1.06
CA LYS A 64 5.33 -15.63 0.34
C LYS A 64 3.83 -15.59 0.55
N LEU A 65 3.37 -15.41 1.79
CA LEU A 65 1.94 -15.39 2.12
C LEU A 65 1.23 -14.16 1.54
N VAL A 66 1.89 -13.00 1.59
CA VAL A 66 1.33 -11.77 1.03
C VAL A 66 1.29 -11.83 -0.49
N ILE A 67 2.32 -12.38 -1.13
CA ILE A 67 2.37 -12.57 -2.58
C ILE A 67 1.24 -13.52 -3.03
N GLU A 68 1.07 -14.67 -2.38
CA GLU A 68 0.01 -15.63 -2.70
C GLU A 68 -1.38 -14.98 -2.58
N MET A 69 -1.62 -14.26 -1.49
CA MET A 69 -2.87 -13.54 -1.27
C MET A 69 -3.13 -12.48 -2.36
N LEU A 70 -2.10 -11.73 -2.77
CA LEU A 70 -2.22 -10.73 -3.83
C LEU A 70 -2.53 -11.39 -5.19
N LEU A 71 -1.81 -12.47 -5.53
CA LEU A 71 -2.02 -13.17 -6.80
C LEU A 71 -3.45 -13.70 -6.93
N GLU A 72 -3.98 -14.28 -5.86
CA GLU A 72 -5.38 -14.71 -5.82
C GLU A 72 -6.34 -13.53 -6.06
N ARG A 73 -6.10 -12.39 -5.42
CA ARG A 73 -6.93 -11.18 -5.55
C ARG A 73 -6.89 -10.58 -6.95
N LEU A 74 -5.74 -10.57 -7.62
CA LEU A 74 -5.56 -10.04 -8.98
C LEU A 74 -6.34 -10.82 -10.04
N ASN A 75 -6.70 -12.08 -9.78
CA ASN A 75 -7.50 -12.90 -10.69
C ASN A 75 -9.00 -12.57 -10.66
N ASN A 76 -9.45 -11.69 -9.77
CA ASN A 76 -10.84 -11.31 -9.69
C ASN A 76 -11.25 -10.41 -10.88
N GLU A 77 -12.54 -10.48 -11.22
CA GLU A 77 -13.11 -9.76 -12.38
C GLU A 77 -12.94 -8.25 -12.33
N ASP A 78 -13.00 -7.65 -11.14
CA ASP A 78 -12.84 -6.21 -10.94
C ASP A 78 -11.41 -5.69 -11.21
N CYS A 79 -10.42 -6.59 -11.32
CA CYS A 79 -9.05 -6.24 -11.67
C CYS A 79 -8.79 -6.18 -13.19
N LYS A 80 -9.79 -6.47 -14.03
CA LYS A 80 -9.61 -6.52 -15.50
C LYS A 80 -9.20 -5.17 -16.11
N ASN A 81 -9.64 -4.06 -15.52
CA ASN A 81 -9.29 -2.72 -15.99
C ASN A 81 -7.98 -2.21 -15.39
N GLY A 82 -7.36 -2.97 -14.49
CA GLY A 82 -6.17 -2.60 -13.75
C GLY A 82 -6.43 -2.43 -12.26
N ALA A 83 -5.38 -2.16 -11.51
CA ALA A 83 -5.50 -2.03 -10.05
C ALA A 83 -4.55 -0.98 -9.47
N ILE A 84 -4.93 -0.45 -8.31
CA ILE A 84 -4.07 0.33 -7.44
C ILE A 84 -3.65 -0.57 -6.28
N LEU A 85 -2.35 -0.78 -6.12
CA LEU A 85 -1.77 -1.52 -5.01
C LEU A 85 -1.42 -0.56 -3.87
N ASP A 86 -2.11 -0.68 -2.76
CA ASP A 86 -1.87 0.05 -1.52
C ASP A 86 -1.25 -0.89 -0.47
N GLY A 87 -0.03 -0.58 -0.04
CA GLY A 87 0.71 -1.39 0.92
C GLY A 87 1.39 -2.63 0.33
N PHE A 88 1.55 -2.71 -0.98
CA PHE A 88 2.34 -3.70 -1.70
C PHE A 88 2.97 -3.08 -2.96
N PRO A 89 4.25 -3.36 -3.27
CA PRO A 89 5.20 -4.13 -2.48
C PRO A 89 5.70 -3.34 -1.26
N ARG A 90 6.18 -4.05 -0.23
CA ARG A 90 6.86 -3.47 0.93
C ARG A 90 8.30 -3.95 1.09
N THR A 91 8.69 -4.96 0.32
CA THR A 91 10.03 -5.54 0.33
C THR A 91 10.53 -5.77 -1.09
N LEU A 92 11.84 -5.87 -1.25
CA LEU A 92 12.44 -6.17 -2.56
C LEU A 92 11.98 -7.52 -3.15
N PRO A 93 11.87 -8.61 -2.39
CA PRO A 93 11.29 -9.86 -2.89
C PRO A 93 9.87 -9.70 -3.42
N GLN A 94 9.02 -8.90 -2.75
CA GLN A 94 7.67 -8.58 -3.22
C GLN A 94 7.70 -7.78 -4.54
N ALA A 95 8.58 -6.78 -4.64
CA ALA A 95 8.74 -6.00 -5.88
C ALA A 95 9.18 -6.88 -7.05
N LYS A 96 10.13 -7.78 -6.82
CA LYS A 96 10.60 -8.73 -7.84
C LYS A 96 9.53 -9.75 -8.23
N SER A 97 8.61 -10.10 -7.33
CA SER A 97 7.49 -10.96 -7.68
C SER A 97 6.56 -10.31 -8.71
N LEU A 98 6.35 -8.99 -8.63
CA LEU A 98 5.59 -8.25 -9.64
C LEU A 98 6.29 -8.24 -11.00
N GLU A 99 7.62 -8.14 -11.05
CA GLU A 99 8.34 -8.24 -12.33
C GLU A 99 8.10 -9.58 -13.03
N SER A 100 7.95 -10.67 -12.29
CA SER A 100 7.64 -11.97 -12.88
C SER A 100 6.25 -12.04 -13.53
N LEU A 101 5.37 -11.10 -13.18
CA LEU A 101 4.00 -10.97 -13.69
C LEU A 101 3.85 -9.91 -14.77
N ASP A 102 4.93 -9.25 -15.19
CA ASP A 102 4.94 -8.09 -16.09
C ASP A 102 4.20 -8.31 -17.41
N LYS A 103 4.08 -9.56 -17.87
CA LYS A 103 3.32 -9.92 -19.07
C LYS A 103 1.80 -9.86 -18.88
N GLU A 104 1.32 -10.12 -17.68
CA GLU A 104 -0.11 -10.17 -17.34
C GLU A 104 -0.56 -8.90 -16.62
N PHE A 105 0.29 -8.42 -15.72
CA PHE A 105 0.05 -7.28 -14.82
C PHE A 105 1.26 -6.35 -14.80
N PRO A 106 1.53 -5.58 -15.87
CA PRO A 106 2.65 -4.66 -15.89
C PRO A 106 2.47 -3.54 -14.88
N VAL A 107 3.55 -3.16 -14.21
CA VAL A 107 3.58 -1.96 -13.35
C VAL A 107 3.70 -0.74 -14.26
N ALA A 108 2.65 0.08 -14.32
CA ALA A 108 2.59 1.27 -15.17
C ALA A 108 3.17 2.51 -14.47
N LYS A 109 2.83 2.72 -13.19
CA LYS A 109 3.24 3.90 -12.42
C LYS A 109 3.44 3.56 -10.95
N VAL A 110 4.35 4.29 -10.32
CA VAL A 110 4.60 4.23 -8.88
C VAL A 110 4.49 5.63 -8.32
N PHE A 111 3.54 5.86 -7.43
CA PHE A 111 3.33 7.13 -6.74
C PHE A 111 3.97 7.06 -5.35
N VAL A 112 4.96 7.91 -5.11
CA VAL A 112 5.67 7.97 -3.83
C VAL A 112 5.16 9.15 -3.04
N PHE A 113 4.50 8.87 -1.92
CA PHE A 113 3.90 9.87 -1.04
C PHE A 113 4.93 10.40 -0.05
N GLU A 114 5.21 11.69 -0.06
CA GLU A 114 6.10 12.36 0.87
C GLU A 114 5.31 13.17 1.90
N VAL A 115 5.58 12.90 3.17
CA VAL A 115 4.99 13.60 4.34
C VAL A 115 6.02 13.62 5.45
N ASN A 116 6.08 14.73 6.21
CA ASN A 116 6.95 14.79 7.39
C ASN A 116 6.45 13.85 8.51
N GLU A 117 7.38 13.37 9.35
CA GLU A 117 7.12 12.35 10.37
C GLU A 117 6.13 12.81 11.44
N ASP A 118 6.19 14.08 11.86
CA ASP A 118 5.29 14.62 12.88
C ASP A 118 3.82 14.61 12.42
N GLU A 119 3.59 14.94 11.16
CA GLU A 119 2.26 14.90 10.56
C GLU A 119 1.75 13.45 10.42
N LEU A 120 2.64 12.51 10.05
CA LEU A 120 2.31 11.09 9.96
C LEU A 120 1.84 10.53 11.30
N ILE A 121 2.57 10.82 12.39
CA ILE A 121 2.24 10.35 13.74
C ILE A 121 0.85 10.85 14.14
N LYS A 122 0.57 12.14 13.93
CA LYS A 122 -0.76 12.73 14.24
C LYS A 122 -1.88 12.00 13.47
N ARG A 123 -1.69 11.77 12.18
CA ARG A 123 -2.69 11.10 11.33
C ARG A 123 -2.94 9.67 11.77
N ILE A 124 -1.90 8.93 12.16
CA ILE A 124 -2.04 7.54 12.60
C ILE A 124 -2.75 7.46 13.95
N LEU A 125 -2.39 8.29 14.91
CA LEU A 125 -3.03 8.32 16.23
C LEU A 125 -4.51 8.69 16.11
N LEU A 126 -4.84 9.73 15.34
CA LEU A 126 -6.23 10.12 15.09
C LEU A 126 -7.03 8.98 14.41
N ARG A 127 -6.43 8.29 13.44
CA ARG A 127 -7.05 7.12 12.80
C ARG A 127 -7.29 6.00 13.80
N GLY A 128 -6.34 5.74 14.69
CA GLY A 128 -6.47 4.74 15.76
C GLY A 128 -7.66 5.03 16.68
N GLU A 129 -7.83 6.29 17.09
CA GLU A 129 -8.98 6.73 17.88
C GLU A 129 -10.31 6.54 17.14
N MET A 130 -10.35 6.84 15.85
CA MET A 130 -11.57 6.76 15.03
C MET A 130 -11.94 5.33 14.62
N THR A 131 -10.96 4.48 14.34
CA THR A 131 -11.18 3.15 13.72
C THR A 131 -10.92 1.99 14.65
N GLY A 132 -10.24 2.21 15.79
CA GLY A 132 -9.87 1.17 16.74
C GLY A 132 -8.85 0.16 16.19
N ARG A 133 -8.03 0.54 15.19
CA ARG A 133 -6.97 -0.34 14.66
C ARG A 133 -5.95 -0.67 15.75
N SER A 134 -5.69 -1.94 15.94
CA SER A 134 -4.74 -2.44 16.95
C SER A 134 -3.28 -2.07 16.66
N ASP A 135 -2.95 -1.82 15.38
CA ASP A 135 -1.62 -1.43 14.91
C ASP A 135 -1.37 0.09 14.88
N ASP A 136 -2.29 0.90 15.39
CA ASP A 136 -2.17 2.36 15.48
C ASP A 136 -1.83 2.83 16.92
N THR A 137 -0.95 2.10 17.60
CA THR A 137 -0.38 2.46 18.91
C THR A 137 1.00 3.10 18.76
N GLU A 138 1.45 3.89 19.76
CA GLU A 138 2.77 4.53 19.71
C GLU A 138 3.92 3.54 19.47
N ASP A 139 3.86 2.36 20.10
CA ASP A 139 4.91 1.33 19.94
C ASP A 139 4.88 0.71 18.54
N SER A 140 3.70 0.35 18.04
CA SER A 140 3.55 -0.18 16.68
C SER A 140 3.95 0.84 15.62
N ILE A 141 3.65 2.12 15.83
CA ILE A 141 4.04 3.21 14.90
C ILE A 141 5.55 3.27 14.74
N LYS A 142 6.33 3.21 15.83
CA LYS A 142 7.80 3.21 15.78
C LYS A 142 8.33 2.06 14.96
N VAL A 143 7.85 0.84 15.23
CA VAL A 143 8.25 -0.37 14.48
C VAL A 143 7.91 -0.21 13.00
N ARG A 144 6.71 0.28 12.66
CA ARG A 144 6.27 0.47 11.28
C ARG A 144 7.13 1.50 10.53
N PHE A 145 7.58 2.56 11.18
CA PHE A 145 8.51 3.52 10.56
C PHE A 145 9.89 2.91 10.33
N GLU A 146 10.41 2.13 11.29
CA GLU A 146 11.68 1.43 11.13
C GLU A 146 11.62 0.42 9.97
N VAL A 147 10.57 -0.39 9.93
CA VAL A 147 10.33 -1.34 8.85
C VAL A 147 10.20 -0.63 7.50
N TYR A 148 9.44 0.48 7.44
CA TYR A 148 9.31 1.27 6.22
C TYR A 148 10.67 1.78 5.73
N LYS A 149 11.45 2.42 6.61
CA LYS A 149 12.77 2.97 6.25
C LYS A 149 13.74 1.89 5.79
N LYS A 150 13.70 0.73 6.42
CA LYS A 150 14.62 -0.39 6.12
C LYS A 150 14.22 -1.16 4.87
N ASP A 151 12.99 -1.55 4.75
CA ASP A 151 12.54 -2.56 3.79
C ASP A 151 11.76 -1.97 2.60
N THR A 152 11.02 -0.87 2.79
CA THR A 152 10.12 -0.30 1.78
C THR A 152 10.71 0.93 1.08
N GLN A 153 11.32 1.84 1.80
CA GLN A 153 11.92 3.05 1.22
C GLN A 153 12.95 2.75 0.11
N PRO A 154 13.79 1.69 0.20
CA PRO A 154 14.71 1.31 -0.88
C PRO A 154 14.01 0.95 -2.20
N LEU A 155 12.72 0.64 -2.18
CA LEU A 155 11.95 0.36 -3.40
C LEU A 155 11.76 1.60 -4.28
N VAL A 156 11.89 2.80 -3.70
CA VAL A 156 11.83 4.04 -4.48
C VAL A 156 12.96 4.06 -5.51
N ASP A 157 14.19 3.73 -5.10
CA ASP A 157 15.34 3.65 -6.01
C ASP A 157 15.14 2.53 -7.05
N PHE A 158 14.66 1.37 -6.62
CA PHE A 158 14.38 0.23 -7.49
C PHE A 158 13.39 0.58 -8.63
N TYR A 159 12.35 1.35 -8.35
CA TYR A 159 11.39 1.79 -9.37
C TYR A 159 11.84 3.06 -10.10
N ASN A 160 12.68 3.89 -9.48
CA ASN A 160 13.24 5.07 -10.12
C ASN A 160 14.21 4.69 -11.25
N GLU A 161 15.01 3.63 -11.08
CA GLU A 161 15.85 3.06 -12.14
C GLU A 161 15.04 2.62 -13.38
N LYS A 162 13.75 2.34 -13.20
CA LYS A 162 12.79 1.96 -14.26
C LYS A 162 12.01 3.15 -14.83
N ASN A 163 12.25 4.37 -14.34
CA ASN A 163 11.52 5.60 -14.71
C ASN A 163 10.01 5.50 -14.44
N LEU A 164 9.57 4.80 -13.40
CA LEU A 164 8.16 4.61 -13.04
C LEU A 164 7.71 5.55 -11.91
N VAL A 165 8.63 6.22 -11.22
CA VAL A 165 8.36 7.00 -10.00
C VAL A 165 7.76 8.36 -10.30
N ASN A 166 6.66 8.67 -9.61
CA ASN A 166 6.03 9.98 -9.54
C ASN A 166 5.95 10.39 -8.06
N VAL A 167 6.65 11.44 -7.68
CA VAL A 167 6.66 11.93 -6.30
C VAL A 167 5.44 12.81 -6.06
N ILE A 168 4.74 12.55 -4.96
CA ILE A 168 3.53 13.27 -4.53
C ILE A 168 3.80 13.92 -3.19
N ASP A 169 3.74 15.25 -3.13
CA ASP A 169 3.65 15.98 -1.86
C ASP A 169 2.27 15.69 -1.25
N ALA A 170 2.26 14.88 -0.20
CA ALA A 170 1.02 14.42 0.44
C ALA A 170 0.70 15.23 1.71
N VAL A 171 1.11 16.48 1.76
CA VAL A 171 0.76 17.47 2.78
C VAL A 171 -0.34 18.40 2.23
N GLY A 172 -1.35 18.69 3.04
CA GLY A 172 -2.46 19.58 2.67
C GLY A 172 -3.81 18.87 2.54
N GLU A 173 -4.69 19.47 1.75
CA GLU A 173 -6.06 18.98 1.58
C GLU A 173 -6.12 17.72 0.71
N VAL A 174 -7.04 16.83 1.06
CA VAL A 174 -7.24 15.56 0.32
C VAL A 174 -7.48 15.81 -1.16
N GLU A 175 -8.21 16.87 -1.51
CA GLU A 175 -8.56 17.19 -2.88
C GLU A 175 -7.36 17.69 -3.72
N ASP A 176 -6.47 18.47 -3.12
CA ASP A 176 -5.26 18.95 -3.80
C ASP A 176 -4.30 17.79 -4.13
N ILE A 177 -4.14 16.86 -3.16
CA ILE A 177 -3.34 15.65 -3.36
C ILE A 177 -3.98 14.78 -4.44
N TYR A 178 -5.30 14.57 -4.39
CA TYR A 178 -6.05 13.86 -5.40
C TYR A 178 -5.81 14.43 -6.80
N ASN A 179 -5.97 15.75 -6.97
CA ASN A 179 -5.75 16.43 -8.26
C ASN A 179 -4.31 16.27 -8.77
N SER A 180 -3.32 16.17 -7.88
CA SER A 180 -1.93 15.93 -8.28
C SER A 180 -1.71 14.52 -8.83
N ILE A 181 -2.47 13.53 -8.33
CA ILE A 181 -2.38 12.13 -8.75
C ILE A 181 -3.22 11.87 -10.01
N SER A 182 -4.47 12.37 -10.05
CA SER A 182 -5.43 12.10 -11.13
C SER A 182 -4.92 12.48 -12.52
N ARG A 183 -4.14 13.57 -12.63
CA ARG A 183 -3.50 14.01 -13.89
C ARG A 183 -2.64 12.94 -14.57
N HIS A 184 -2.19 11.95 -13.84
CA HIS A 184 -1.41 10.86 -14.38
C HIS A 184 -2.27 9.74 -14.97
N PHE A 185 -3.59 9.79 -14.79
CA PHE A 185 -4.54 8.79 -15.29
C PHE A 185 -5.37 9.33 -16.47
N GLU A 186 -5.33 10.64 -16.71
CA GLU A 186 -5.90 11.32 -17.91
C GLU A 186 -4.99 11.08 -19.14
#